data_82220baae7a221f49d2ce1fde79c3535
#
_entry.id   82220baae7a221f49d2ce1fde79c3535
#
_cell.length_a   1.000
_cell.length_b   1.000
_cell.length_c   1.000
_cell.angle_alpha   90.00
_cell.angle_beta   90.00
_cell.angle_gamma   90.00
#
_symmetry.space_group_name_H-M   'P 1'
#
loop_
_entity.id
_entity.type
_entity.pdbx_description
1 polymer ?
#
loop_
_entity_poly.entity_id
_entity_poly.type
_entity_poly.pdbx_seq_one_letter_code
_entity_poly.pdbx_strand_id
1 'polypeptide(L)'
;LKEKGTILTKGIALGDKIASGKARLLKNAQEGTLLEEGEIIVTDLTNPDWDPIMKKASAIITNKGGRTSHAAIVARELGTVAVVGCGNATTTIRNGQEITVSCAEGKEGIIYEGLLQWEITEQDFSLLKMPETAPMLILADPERAFELSFYPNKGVGLMRVEFVISNSIKIHPLALCEPEKIIDEETKAQIA
;
A
#
# COMPACT_ATOMS: atom_id res chain seq x y z
N LEU A 1 11.02 0.14 -16.42
CA LEU A 1 11.70 -1.10 -16.82
C LEU A 1 12.67 -0.81 -17.95
N LYS A 2 13.87 -1.43 -17.93
CA LYS A 2 14.86 -1.35 -19.04
C LYS A 2 14.59 -2.35 -20.15
N GLU A 3 13.82 -3.38 -19.86
CA GLU A 3 13.47 -4.46 -20.78
C GLU A 3 12.01 -4.88 -20.60
N LYS A 4 11.43 -5.48 -21.64
CA LYS A 4 10.10 -6.05 -21.59
C LYS A 4 10.20 -7.53 -21.24
N GLY A 5 9.62 -7.94 -20.12
CA GLY A 5 9.54 -9.33 -19.71
C GLY A 5 8.26 -10.03 -20.20
N THR A 6 8.23 -11.34 -20.03
CA THR A 6 7.01 -12.14 -20.25
C THR A 6 6.00 -11.80 -19.14
N ILE A 7 4.80 -11.38 -19.54
CA ILE A 7 3.73 -11.06 -18.60
C ILE A 7 3.10 -12.37 -18.10
N LEU A 8 3.09 -12.57 -16.78
CA LEU A 8 2.43 -13.70 -16.13
C LEU A 8 0.96 -13.39 -15.86
N THR A 9 0.69 -12.24 -15.24
CA THR A 9 -0.66 -11.80 -14.92
C THR A 9 -0.70 -10.29 -14.70
N LYS A 10 -1.91 -9.73 -14.61
CA LYS A 10 -2.15 -8.31 -14.40
C LYS A 10 -3.25 -8.10 -13.37
N GLY A 11 -3.25 -6.92 -12.75
CA GLY A 11 -4.26 -6.51 -11.79
C GLY A 11 -4.28 -5.00 -11.59
N ILE A 12 -4.82 -4.56 -10.48
CA ILE A 12 -4.89 -3.14 -10.11
C ILE A 12 -3.60 -2.76 -9.40
N ALA A 13 -2.86 -1.80 -9.93
CA ALA A 13 -1.66 -1.25 -9.30
C ALA A 13 -1.98 -0.44 -8.04
N LEU A 14 -1.17 -0.63 -7.00
CA LEU A 14 -1.18 0.17 -5.79
C LEU A 14 0.21 0.77 -5.59
N GLY A 15 0.27 2.09 -5.76
CA GLY A 15 1.54 2.81 -5.81
C GLY A 15 2.10 2.95 -7.23
N ASP A 16 3.37 3.26 -7.30
CA ASP A 16 4.11 3.59 -8.52
C ASP A 16 5.49 2.92 -8.59
N LYS A 17 5.78 2.05 -7.63
CA LYS A 17 7.08 1.39 -7.47
C LYS A 17 7.13 0.05 -8.20
N ILE A 18 8.34 -0.49 -8.30
CA ILE A 18 8.65 -1.82 -8.81
C ILE A 18 9.37 -2.59 -7.72
N ALA A 19 9.07 -3.87 -7.60
CA ALA A 19 9.78 -4.80 -6.73
C ALA A 19 10.04 -6.11 -7.46
N SER A 20 11.13 -6.78 -7.14
CA SER A 20 11.44 -8.11 -7.64
C SER A 20 11.83 -9.03 -6.50
N GLY A 21 11.61 -10.32 -6.66
CA GLY A 21 11.93 -11.33 -5.67
C GLY A 21 11.34 -12.67 -6.01
N LYS A 22 11.49 -13.63 -5.07
CA LYS A 22 10.88 -14.94 -5.19
C LYS A 22 9.42 -14.91 -4.73
N ALA A 23 8.54 -15.50 -5.49
CA ALA A 23 7.15 -15.63 -5.15
C ALA A 23 6.94 -16.67 -4.06
N ARG A 24 6.25 -16.31 -2.99
CA ARG A 24 5.80 -17.21 -1.94
C ARG A 24 4.28 -17.34 -2.00
N LEU A 25 3.80 -18.52 -2.43
CA LEU A 25 2.39 -18.84 -2.44
C LEU A 25 1.95 -19.22 -1.03
N LEU A 26 1.01 -18.45 -0.48
CA LEU A 26 0.47 -18.67 0.85
C LEU A 26 -1.06 -18.79 0.76
N LYS A 27 -1.62 -19.82 1.41
CA LYS A 27 -3.07 -20.05 1.42
C LYS A 27 -3.77 -19.33 2.56
N ASN A 28 -3.06 -19.13 3.67
CA ASN A 28 -3.57 -18.48 4.87
C ASN A 28 -2.43 -17.82 5.65
N ALA A 29 -2.78 -16.99 6.64
CA ALA A 29 -1.81 -16.27 7.45
C ALA A 29 -0.91 -17.16 8.32
N GLN A 30 -1.37 -18.36 8.70
CA GLN A 30 -0.59 -19.30 9.50
C GLN A 30 0.65 -19.81 8.75
N GLU A 31 0.60 -19.86 7.42
CA GLU A 31 1.74 -20.18 6.57
C GLU A 31 2.78 -19.05 6.47
N GLY A 32 2.52 -17.90 7.08
CA GLY A 32 3.41 -16.73 7.07
C GLY A 32 4.79 -16.96 7.63
N THR A 33 4.99 -18.01 8.46
CA THR A 33 6.30 -18.46 8.92
C THR A 33 7.20 -18.96 7.79
N LEU A 34 6.61 -19.32 6.65
CA LEU A 34 7.33 -19.77 5.46
C LEU A 34 7.85 -18.59 4.61
N LEU A 35 7.38 -17.36 4.86
CA LEU A 35 7.83 -16.18 4.14
C LEU A 35 9.18 -15.72 4.66
N GLU A 36 10.14 -15.64 3.76
CA GLU A 36 11.43 -15.00 3.99
C GLU A 36 11.36 -13.50 3.69
N GLU A 37 12.23 -12.72 4.32
CA GLU A 37 12.28 -11.28 4.10
C GLU A 37 12.64 -10.95 2.66
N GLY A 38 11.90 -10.05 2.04
CA GLY A 38 12.10 -9.66 0.64
C GLY A 38 11.41 -10.56 -0.38
N GLU A 39 10.74 -11.64 0.03
CA GLU A 39 9.91 -12.42 -0.87
C GLU A 39 8.59 -11.70 -1.21
N ILE A 40 7.95 -12.17 -2.26
CA ILE A 40 6.69 -11.62 -2.77
C ILE A 40 5.54 -12.54 -2.37
N ILE A 41 4.60 -12.01 -1.60
CA ILE A 41 3.38 -12.75 -1.23
C ILE A 41 2.47 -12.91 -2.46
N VAL A 42 2.04 -14.15 -2.71
CA VAL A 42 1.01 -14.48 -3.70
C VAL A 42 -0.09 -15.27 -3.01
N THR A 43 -1.29 -14.71 -2.96
CA THR A 43 -2.43 -15.31 -2.26
C THR A 43 -3.76 -15.00 -2.94
N ASP A 44 -4.83 -15.66 -2.51
CA ASP A 44 -6.17 -15.41 -3.03
C ASP A 44 -6.75 -14.09 -2.48
N LEU A 45 -6.68 -13.90 -1.17
CA LEU A 45 -7.19 -12.72 -0.46
C LEU A 45 -6.45 -12.59 0.88
N THR A 46 -6.32 -11.35 1.39
CA THR A 46 -5.80 -11.08 2.73
C THR A 46 -6.89 -10.58 3.68
N ASN A 47 -6.64 -10.74 4.98
CA ASN A 47 -7.42 -10.22 6.09
C ASN A 47 -6.46 -9.64 7.16
N PRO A 48 -6.93 -9.05 8.27
CA PRO A 48 -6.05 -8.43 9.27
C PRO A 48 -4.98 -9.35 9.88
N ASP A 49 -5.19 -10.66 9.90
CA ASP A 49 -4.19 -11.61 10.40
C ASP A 49 -2.90 -11.62 9.56
N TRP A 50 -2.94 -11.06 8.35
CA TRP A 50 -1.80 -10.97 7.45
C TRP A 50 -0.86 -9.79 7.72
N ASP A 51 -1.26 -8.81 8.54
CA ASP A 51 -0.49 -7.57 8.75
C ASP A 51 0.97 -7.81 9.15
N PRO A 52 1.28 -8.72 10.10
CA PRO A 52 2.67 -8.99 10.48
C PRO A 52 3.50 -9.60 9.35
N ILE A 53 2.85 -10.36 8.45
CA ILE A 53 3.50 -11.06 7.35
C ILE A 53 3.76 -10.08 6.20
N MET A 54 2.77 -9.23 5.91
CA MET A 54 2.84 -8.25 4.83
C MET A 54 3.99 -7.24 5.02
N LYS A 55 4.38 -6.95 6.26
CA LYS A 55 5.52 -6.08 6.60
C LYS A 55 6.87 -6.61 6.13
N LYS A 56 7.03 -7.93 5.98
CA LYS A 56 8.26 -8.58 5.53
C LYS A 56 8.35 -8.70 4.01
N ALA A 57 7.22 -8.59 3.34
CA ALA A 57 7.13 -8.79 1.90
C ALA A 57 7.67 -7.60 1.10
N SER A 58 8.41 -7.86 0.03
CA SER A 58 8.81 -6.84 -0.95
C SER A 58 7.64 -6.41 -1.84
N ALA A 59 6.70 -7.32 -2.11
CA ALA A 59 5.46 -7.02 -2.81
C ALA A 59 4.34 -7.99 -2.42
N ILE A 60 3.09 -7.60 -2.72
CA ILE A 60 1.88 -8.36 -2.41
C ILE A 60 1.04 -8.52 -3.67
N ILE A 61 0.66 -9.75 -3.99
CA ILE A 61 -0.18 -10.07 -5.15
C ILE A 61 -1.40 -10.83 -4.65
N THR A 62 -2.60 -10.38 -5.02
CA THR A 62 -3.84 -11.08 -4.68
C THR A 62 -4.72 -11.36 -5.89
N ASN A 63 -5.37 -12.52 -5.91
CA ASN A 63 -6.36 -12.83 -6.94
C ASN A 63 -7.59 -11.96 -6.81
N LYS A 64 -8.07 -11.77 -5.57
CA LYS A 64 -9.27 -11.00 -5.24
C LYS A 64 -8.92 -9.67 -4.60
N GLY A 65 -9.88 -8.77 -4.64
CA GLY A 65 -9.77 -7.46 -4.03
C GLY A 65 -9.74 -6.33 -5.05
N GLY A 66 -9.93 -5.14 -4.54
CA GLY A 66 -9.92 -3.89 -5.28
C GLY A 66 -9.18 -2.80 -4.51
N ARG A 67 -9.32 -1.55 -4.92
CA ARG A 67 -8.63 -0.40 -4.31
C ARG A 67 -8.94 -0.15 -2.84
N THR A 68 -10.02 -0.74 -2.33
CA THR A 68 -10.48 -0.63 -0.94
C THR A 68 -10.37 -1.96 -0.18
N SER A 69 -9.73 -2.99 -0.76
CA SER A 69 -9.50 -4.25 -0.08
C SER A 69 -8.44 -4.11 1.01
N HIS A 70 -8.42 -5.02 1.97
CA HIS A 70 -7.45 -5.07 3.05
C HIS A 70 -6.01 -4.99 2.52
N ALA A 71 -5.64 -5.85 1.55
CA ALA A 71 -4.32 -5.79 0.91
C ALA A 71 -3.97 -4.40 0.36
N ALA A 72 -4.96 -3.71 -0.23
CA ALA A 72 -4.76 -2.41 -0.83
C ALA A 72 -4.55 -1.30 0.22
N ILE A 73 -5.25 -1.37 1.34
CA ILE A 73 -5.12 -0.41 2.44
C ILE A 73 -3.75 -0.57 3.09
N VAL A 74 -3.42 -1.78 3.52
CA VAL A 74 -2.16 -2.08 4.22
C VAL A 74 -0.94 -1.82 3.33
N ALA A 75 -0.99 -2.18 2.03
CA ALA A 75 0.11 -1.90 1.11
C ALA A 75 0.40 -0.39 0.98
N ARG A 76 -0.64 0.45 0.98
CA ARG A 76 -0.46 1.92 0.97
C ARG A 76 0.14 2.44 2.27
N GLU A 77 -0.30 1.92 3.41
CA GLU A 77 0.24 2.28 4.72
C GLU A 77 1.71 1.90 4.85
N LEU A 78 2.07 0.70 4.39
CA LEU A 78 3.45 0.22 4.40
C LEU A 78 4.34 0.83 3.30
N GLY A 79 3.75 1.48 2.28
CA GLY A 79 4.47 1.93 1.09
C GLY A 79 5.02 0.77 0.24
N THR A 80 4.44 -0.43 0.40
CA THR A 80 4.84 -1.66 -0.28
C THR A 80 4.16 -1.77 -1.64
N VAL A 81 4.87 -2.33 -2.62
CA VAL A 81 4.32 -2.62 -3.95
C VAL A 81 3.20 -3.65 -3.82
N ALA A 82 2.04 -3.38 -4.40
CA ALA A 82 1.00 -4.39 -4.44
C ALA A 82 0.17 -4.35 -5.73
N VAL A 83 -0.25 -5.53 -6.16
CA VAL A 83 -1.17 -5.71 -7.29
C VAL A 83 -2.32 -6.59 -6.82
N VAL A 84 -3.53 -6.06 -6.86
CA VAL A 84 -4.73 -6.76 -6.39
C VAL A 84 -5.70 -7.05 -7.53
N GLY A 85 -6.54 -8.06 -7.35
CA GLY A 85 -7.56 -8.41 -8.33
C GLY A 85 -7.01 -9.06 -9.60
N CYS A 86 -5.92 -9.83 -9.50
CA CYS A 86 -5.31 -10.52 -10.64
C CYS A 86 -6.14 -11.67 -11.19
N GLY A 87 -7.05 -12.23 -10.39
CA GLY A 87 -7.92 -13.34 -10.78
C GLY A 87 -7.25 -14.72 -10.80
N ASN A 88 -6.03 -14.82 -11.31
CA ASN A 88 -5.34 -16.08 -11.56
C ASN A 88 -3.88 -16.17 -11.07
N ALA A 89 -3.41 -15.21 -10.28
CA ALA A 89 -2.00 -15.18 -9.86
C ALA A 89 -1.55 -16.47 -9.17
N THR A 90 -2.38 -17.02 -8.27
CA THR A 90 -2.06 -18.26 -7.52
C THR A 90 -1.99 -19.51 -8.37
N THR A 91 -2.51 -19.48 -9.59
CA THR A 91 -2.46 -20.60 -10.54
C THR A 91 -1.42 -20.41 -11.64
N THR A 92 -1.07 -19.17 -11.93
CA THR A 92 -0.11 -18.80 -12.97
C THR A 92 1.32 -18.74 -12.44
N ILE A 93 1.50 -18.23 -11.23
CA ILE A 93 2.79 -18.07 -10.58
C ILE A 93 3.11 -19.33 -9.77
N ARG A 94 4.34 -19.83 -9.86
CA ARG A 94 4.81 -20.99 -9.10
C ARG A 94 5.48 -20.55 -7.81
N ASN A 95 5.35 -21.37 -6.76
CA ASN A 95 6.07 -21.13 -5.51
C ASN A 95 7.59 -21.13 -5.74
N GLY A 96 8.31 -20.12 -5.25
CA GLY A 96 9.75 -19.94 -5.45
C GLY A 96 10.15 -19.37 -6.81
N GLN A 97 9.20 -19.08 -7.71
CA GLN A 97 9.48 -18.46 -9.01
C GLN A 97 9.98 -17.03 -8.82
N GLU A 98 11.05 -16.67 -9.51
CA GLU A 98 11.53 -15.29 -9.58
C GLU A 98 10.58 -14.46 -10.46
N ILE A 99 10.12 -13.34 -9.93
CA ILE A 99 9.18 -12.45 -10.60
C ILE A 99 9.51 -10.99 -10.33
N THR A 100 9.03 -10.12 -11.22
CA THR A 100 9.05 -8.66 -11.05
C THR A 100 7.63 -8.13 -11.06
N VAL A 101 7.28 -7.35 -10.05
CA VAL A 101 5.97 -6.70 -9.87
C VAL A 101 6.14 -5.23 -10.18
N SER A 102 5.47 -4.73 -11.23
CA SER A 102 5.51 -3.32 -11.63
C SER A 102 4.18 -2.65 -11.38
N CYS A 103 4.20 -1.57 -10.60
CA CYS A 103 3.10 -0.61 -10.46
C CYS A 103 3.40 0.72 -11.17
N ALA A 104 4.52 0.83 -11.88
CA ALA A 104 4.96 2.06 -12.53
C ALA A 104 4.32 2.31 -13.90
N GLU A 105 3.44 1.45 -14.37
CA GLU A 105 2.84 1.50 -15.71
C GLU A 105 1.41 2.08 -15.70
N GLY A 106 1.10 2.91 -14.71
CA GLY A 106 -0.17 3.61 -14.56
C GLY A 106 -1.15 2.88 -13.64
N LYS A 107 -2.38 2.66 -14.09
CA LYS A 107 -3.43 2.06 -13.24
C LYS A 107 -3.37 0.54 -13.19
N GLU A 108 -2.70 -0.08 -14.13
CA GLU A 108 -2.55 -1.52 -14.26
C GLU A 108 -1.23 -1.95 -13.63
N GLY A 109 -1.29 -2.89 -12.69
CA GLY A 109 -0.13 -3.55 -12.13
C GLY A 109 0.19 -4.79 -12.93
N ILE A 110 1.45 -4.97 -13.31
CA ILE A 110 1.88 -6.05 -14.17
C ILE A 110 2.90 -6.92 -13.44
N ILE A 111 2.71 -8.22 -13.51
CA ILE A 111 3.63 -9.20 -12.96
C ILE A 111 4.38 -9.86 -14.12
N TYR A 112 5.68 -9.74 -14.11
CA TYR A 112 6.59 -10.30 -15.11
C TYR A 112 7.34 -11.51 -14.58
N GLU A 113 7.68 -12.43 -15.48
CA GLU A 113 8.58 -13.53 -15.19
C GLU A 113 10.02 -13.03 -15.10
N GLY A 114 10.76 -13.54 -14.10
CA GLY A 114 12.17 -13.23 -13.87
C GLY A 114 12.43 -11.93 -13.12
N LEU A 115 13.70 -11.70 -12.83
CA LEU A 115 14.19 -10.49 -12.16
C LEU A 115 14.57 -9.46 -13.23
N LEU A 116 13.63 -8.61 -13.61
CA LEU A 116 13.87 -7.57 -14.61
C LEU A 116 14.66 -6.40 -14.02
N GLN A 117 15.42 -5.72 -14.85
CA GLN A 117 16.13 -4.51 -14.46
C GLN A 117 15.26 -3.27 -14.69
N TRP A 118 15.31 -2.33 -13.76
CA TRP A 118 14.70 -1.01 -13.90
C TRP A 118 15.64 0.11 -13.46
N GLU A 119 15.29 1.31 -13.83
CA GLU A 119 15.97 2.53 -13.45
C GLU A 119 14.96 3.44 -12.71
N ILE A 120 15.40 4.00 -11.62
CA ILE A 120 14.64 5.01 -10.88
C ILE A 120 15.22 6.37 -11.31
N THR A 121 14.36 7.22 -11.85
CA THR A 121 14.70 8.59 -12.16
C THR A 121 14.15 9.50 -11.07
N GLU A 122 15.02 10.13 -10.32
CA GLU A 122 14.64 11.14 -9.35
C GLU A 122 14.42 12.48 -10.07
N GLN A 123 13.31 13.14 -9.77
CA GLN A 123 13.04 14.49 -10.28
C GLN A 123 13.32 15.49 -9.16
N ASP A 124 14.30 16.37 -9.38
CA ASP A 124 14.55 17.50 -8.50
C ASP A 124 13.51 18.62 -8.78
N PHE A 125 12.64 18.85 -7.83
CA PHE A 125 11.62 19.90 -7.90
C PHE A 125 12.13 21.28 -7.48
N SER A 126 13.38 21.42 -7.02
CA SER A 126 13.92 22.71 -6.55
C SER A 126 13.97 23.78 -7.63
N LEU A 127 14.08 23.36 -8.89
CA LEU A 127 14.12 24.25 -10.06
C LEU A 127 12.75 24.52 -10.69
N LEU A 128 11.68 23.92 -10.16
CA LEU A 128 10.33 24.13 -10.69
C LEU A 128 9.84 25.55 -10.40
N LYS A 129 9.51 26.27 -11.44
CA LYS A 129 8.81 27.54 -11.29
C LYS A 129 7.36 27.25 -10.88
N MET A 130 7.02 27.66 -9.67
CA MET A 130 5.66 27.49 -9.16
C MET A 130 4.66 28.28 -10.01
N PRO A 131 3.49 27.68 -10.31
CA PRO A 131 2.43 28.37 -11.02
C PRO A 131 1.84 29.52 -10.17
N GLU A 132 1.14 30.46 -10.82
CA GLU A 132 0.41 31.53 -10.12
C GLU A 132 -0.70 30.97 -9.22
N THR A 133 -1.37 29.90 -9.68
CA THR A 133 -2.33 29.15 -8.86
C THR A 133 -1.56 28.34 -7.83
N ALA A 134 -1.87 28.53 -6.56
CA ALA A 134 -1.23 27.82 -5.45
C ALA A 134 -1.63 26.34 -5.41
N PRO A 135 -0.75 25.38 -5.73
CA PRO A 135 -1.02 23.98 -5.50
C PRO A 135 -1.06 23.71 -4.01
N MET A 136 -2.07 22.97 -3.55
CA MET A 136 -2.25 22.60 -2.15
C MET A 136 -2.47 21.10 -2.01
N LEU A 137 -2.05 20.56 -0.87
CA LEU A 137 -2.17 19.14 -0.58
C LEU A 137 -3.58 18.77 -0.10
N ILE A 138 -4.03 17.58 -0.45
CA ILE A 138 -5.13 16.90 0.23
C ILE A 138 -4.50 15.90 1.19
N LEU A 139 -4.66 16.13 2.50
CA LEU A 139 -4.10 15.29 3.55
C LEU A 139 -5.19 14.40 4.15
N ALA A 140 -4.99 13.10 4.06
CA ALA A 140 -5.87 12.08 4.65
C ALA A 140 -5.17 11.29 5.78
N ASP A 141 -3.85 11.24 5.72
CA ASP A 141 -2.99 10.51 6.66
C ASP A 141 -1.98 11.49 7.27
N PRO A 142 -2.08 11.79 8.59
CA PRO A 142 -1.16 12.70 9.27
C PRO A 142 0.28 12.24 9.27
N GLU A 143 0.53 10.92 9.28
CA GLU A 143 1.88 10.36 9.31
C GLU A 143 2.66 10.68 8.04
N ARG A 144 1.95 10.84 6.91
CA ARG A 144 2.54 11.23 5.64
C ARG A 144 2.73 12.74 5.44
N ALA A 145 2.29 13.56 6.40
CA ALA A 145 2.34 15.02 6.26
C ALA A 145 3.77 15.52 6.01
N PHE A 146 4.75 14.99 6.74
CA PHE A 146 6.15 15.38 6.60
C PHE A 146 6.71 14.99 5.23
N GLU A 147 6.50 13.75 4.77
CA GLU A 147 6.90 13.29 3.43
C GLU A 147 6.29 14.16 2.34
N LEU A 148 4.98 14.41 2.42
CA LEU A 148 4.25 15.21 1.44
C LEU A 148 4.67 16.68 1.43
N SER A 149 5.23 17.20 2.53
CA SER A 149 5.70 18.59 2.60
C SER A 149 6.89 18.88 1.68
N PHE A 150 7.63 17.86 1.24
CA PHE A 150 8.73 18.00 0.28
C PHE A 150 8.27 18.18 -1.17
N TYR A 151 7.01 17.90 -1.48
CA TYR A 151 6.46 18.23 -2.80
C TYR A 151 6.20 19.72 -2.92
N PRO A 152 6.33 20.31 -4.14
CA PRO A 152 6.03 21.72 -4.37
C PRO A 152 4.58 22.03 -4.03
N ASN A 153 4.34 22.71 -2.91
CA ASN A 153 3.00 23.04 -2.44
C ASN A 153 3.00 24.32 -1.59
N LYS A 154 1.81 24.87 -1.35
CA LYS A 154 1.57 26.02 -0.46
C LYS A 154 0.86 25.64 0.84
N GLY A 155 0.96 24.37 1.22
CA GLY A 155 0.35 23.83 2.43
C GLY A 155 -0.83 22.91 2.17
N VAL A 156 -1.60 22.62 3.21
CA VAL A 156 -2.77 21.73 3.15
C VAL A 156 -4.00 22.55 2.78
N GLY A 157 -4.61 22.22 1.65
CA GLY A 157 -5.86 22.85 1.19
C GLY A 157 -7.11 22.11 1.68
N LEU A 158 -7.00 20.79 1.87
CA LEU A 158 -8.08 19.97 2.38
C LEU A 158 -7.50 18.87 3.29
N MET A 159 -8.00 18.79 4.51
CA MET A 159 -7.75 17.67 5.42
C MET A 159 -8.98 16.78 5.46
N ARG A 160 -8.81 15.51 5.15
CA ARG A 160 -9.87 14.52 5.30
C ARG A 160 -9.91 14.02 6.74
N VAL A 161 -10.54 14.80 7.60
CA VAL A 161 -10.59 14.55 9.06
C VAL A 161 -11.26 13.20 9.37
N GLU A 162 -12.20 12.75 8.55
CA GLU A 162 -12.86 11.45 8.70
C GLU A 162 -11.87 10.28 8.65
N PHE A 163 -10.82 10.36 7.84
CA PHE A 163 -9.77 9.34 7.81
C PHE A 163 -8.82 9.46 9.01
N VAL A 164 -8.52 10.67 9.44
CA VAL A 164 -7.71 10.93 10.65
C VAL A 164 -8.40 10.34 11.89
N ILE A 165 -9.72 10.58 12.01
CA ILE A 165 -10.51 10.07 13.13
C ILE A 165 -10.55 8.54 13.11
N SER A 166 -10.86 7.93 11.96
CA SER A 166 -11.04 6.47 11.88
C SER A 166 -9.74 5.69 11.98
N ASN A 167 -8.63 6.21 11.44
CA ASN A 167 -7.38 5.47 11.34
C ASN A 167 -6.37 5.81 12.45
N SER A 168 -6.31 7.10 12.85
CA SER A 168 -5.30 7.56 13.81
C SER A 168 -5.88 7.76 15.21
N ILE A 169 -7.00 8.46 15.36
CA ILE A 169 -7.61 8.75 16.66
C ILE A 169 -8.38 7.54 17.17
N LYS A 170 -9.16 6.88 16.28
CA LYS A 170 -9.98 5.69 16.57
C LYS A 170 -11.07 5.89 17.63
N ILE A 171 -11.36 7.13 17.97
CA ILE A 171 -12.40 7.52 18.93
C ILE A 171 -13.44 8.36 18.21
N HIS A 172 -14.71 8.01 18.39
CA HIS A 172 -15.79 8.77 17.77
C HIS A 172 -15.84 10.19 18.37
N PRO A 173 -15.93 11.26 17.56
CA PRO A 173 -15.89 12.64 18.06
C PRO A 173 -16.95 12.95 19.13
N LEU A 174 -18.11 12.33 19.06
CA LEU A 174 -19.19 12.48 20.04
C LEU A 174 -18.76 11.99 21.44
N ALA A 175 -17.85 11.01 21.51
CA ALA A 175 -17.32 10.53 22.78
C ALA A 175 -16.47 11.59 23.51
N LEU A 176 -15.85 12.51 22.75
CA LEU A 176 -15.13 13.64 23.35
C LEU A 176 -16.09 14.74 23.87
N CYS A 177 -17.27 14.85 23.27
CA CYS A 177 -18.29 15.82 23.70
C CYS A 177 -19.14 15.33 24.87
N GLU A 178 -19.34 14.01 24.96
CA GLU A 178 -20.23 13.37 25.95
C GLU A 178 -19.51 12.19 26.63
N PRO A 179 -18.39 12.42 27.32
CA PRO A 179 -17.55 11.35 27.88
C PRO A 179 -18.30 10.51 28.94
N GLU A 180 -19.30 11.07 29.59
CA GLU A 180 -20.14 10.37 30.56
C GLU A 180 -21.01 9.27 29.97
N LYS A 181 -21.25 9.31 28.66
CA LYS A 181 -22.03 8.28 27.94
C LYS A 181 -21.19 7.10 27.46
N ILE A 182 -19.88 7.15 27.61
CA ILE A 182 -18.98 6.08 27.18
C ILE A 182 -19.09 4.92 28.18
N ILE A 183 -19.35 3.73 27.66
CA ILE A 183 -19.47 2.50 28.45
C ILE A 183 -18.10 1.81 28.55
N ASP A 184 -17.30 1.91 27.49
CA ASP A 184 -16.01 1.24 27.37
C ASP A 184 -14.92 1.95 28.18
N GLU A 185 -14.32 1.23 29.13
CA GLU A 185 -13.30 1.76 30.02
C GLU A 185 -11.96 2.07 29.32
N GLU A 186 -11.65 1.33 28.23
CA GLU A 186 -10.42 1.59 27.45
C GLU A 186 -10.55 2.94 26.71
N THR A 187 -11.69 3.19 26.10
CA THR A 187 -11.98 4.47 25.45
C THR A 187 -12.01 5.63 26.46
N LYS A 188 -12.54 5.43 27.67
CA LYS A 188 -12.48 6.45 28.74
C LYS A 188 -11.04 6.79 29.11
N ALA A 189 -10.19 5.78 29.29
CA ALA A 189 -8.79 5.97 29.64
C ALA A 189 -7.97 6.69 28.54
N GLN A 190 -8.36 6.54 27.28
CA GLN A 190 -7.72 7.25 26.15
C GLN A 190 -8.14 8.72 26.05
N ILE A 191 -9.29 9.09 26.61
CA ILE A 191 -9.82 10.46 26.58
C ILE A 191 -9.37 11.28 27.79
N ALA A 192 -9.10 10.64 28.92
CA ALA A 192 -8.67 11.26 30.18
C ALA A 192 -7.22 11.75 30.12
#